data_06e4eaf2020acabc9a672f329ab7a831
#
_entry.id   06e4eaf2020acabc9a672f329ab7a831
#
_cell.length_a   1.000
_cell.length_b   1.000
_cell.length_c   1.000
_cell.angle_alpha   90.00
_cell.angle_beta   90.00
_cell.angle_gamma   90.00
#
_symmetry.space_group_name_H-M   'P 1'
#
loop_
_entity.id
_entity.type
_entity.pdbx_description
1 polymer ?
#
loop_
_entity_poly.entity_id
_entity_poly.type
_entity_poly.pdbx_seq_one_letter_code
_entity_poly.pdbx_strand_id
1 'polypeptide(L)'
;FDEGITAPGRTLQEQMMNLDLKRAYESAQQQANAHTSYSTKMLCQLSSCLMEHTGSTYNTPLGAFSSATGDLRLLNVTAGVGGRSYMAFAKVPRALQEFCQWLNNERQQVNIADVLSIYRLSFLAHYRLVTIHPWADGNGRMARLVMNMIQWEYNLIPVKVLKEQKAEYIQSLIDTREQEDENIFVDAMLRIHQQNLSSEIAAFKASMVMDVLPNDTKDDTKQLTERQCLMLDLIRKDDTITIAQMIQKAQVSEITIKRELAVLKQLGIIQREGGRKEGRWKILNHDL
;
A
#
# COMPACT_ATOMS: atom_id res chain seq x y z
N PHE A 1 -3.86 -13.89 -11.34
CA PHE A 1 -2.39 -13.99 -11.42
C PHE A 1 -1.89 -15.43 -11.27
N ASP A 2 -2.62 -16.28 -10.55
CA ASP A 2 -2.18 -17.67 -10.29
C ASP A 2 -2.51 -18.65 -11.45
N GLU A 3 -3.27 -18.22 -12.48
CA GLU A 3 -3.70 -19.08 -13.60
C GLU A 3 -2.98 -18.81 -14.93
N GLY A 4 -1.97 -17.95 -14.96
CA GLY A 4 -1.19 -17.63 -16.17
C GLY A 4 -1.98 -16.93 -17.28
N ILE A 5 -3.19 -16.46 -17.01
CA ILE A 5 -4.07 -15.79 -17.98
C ILE A 5 -3.86 -14.27 -17.88
N THR A 6 -3.55 -13.64 -19.02
CA THR A 6 -3.44 -12.18 -19.13
C THR A 6 -4.79 -11.52 -18.88
N ALA A 7 -4.84 -10.54 -17.93
CA ALA A 7 -6.04 -9.74 -17.75
C ALA A 7 -6.39 -9.00 -19.06
N PRO A 8 -7.67 -8.98 -19.48
CA PRO A 8 -8.07 -8.36 -20.74
C PRO A 8 -7.58 -6.90 -20.85
N GLY A 9 -6.94 -6.54 -21.96
CA GLY A 9 -6.48 -5.18 -22.23
C GLY A 9 -5.13 -4.77 -21.60
N ARG A 10 -4.39 -5.70 -20.97
CA ARG A 10 -3.05 -5.44 -20.44
C ARG A 10 -1.97 -6.17 -21.23
N THR A 11 -0.82 -5.52 -21.42
CA THR A 11 0.35 -6.17 -22.05
C THR A 11 1.02 -7.14 -21.08
N LEU A 12 1.74 -8.13 -21.61
CA LEU A 12 2.55 -9.06 -20.80
C LEU A 12 3.57 -8.28 -19.94
N GLN A 13 4.18 -7.24 -20.50
CA GLN A 13 5.13 -6.40 -19.77
C GLN A 13 4.50 -5.69 -18.57
N GLU A 14 3.27 -5.16 -18.70
CA GLU A 14 2.54 -4.56 -17.57
C GLU A 14 2.21 -5.57 -16.48
N GLN A 15 1.92 -6.80 -16.88
CA GLN A 15 1.66 -7.88 -15.90
C GLN A 15 2.92 -8.30 -15.17
N MET A 16 4.02 -8.48 -15.87
CA MET A 16 5.31 -8.78 -15.27
C MET A 16 5.75 -7.66 -14.32
N MET A 17 5.55 -6.39 -14.71
CA MET A 17 5.81 -5.25 -13.85
C MET A 17 4.98 -5.28 -12.56
N ASN A 18 3.71 -5.68 -12.62
CA ASN A 18 2.86 -5.81 -11.44
C ASN A 18 3.29 -6.98 -10.55
N LEU A 19 3.74 -8.09 -11.15
CA LEU A 19 4.28 -9.24 -10.41
C LEU A 19 5.57 -8.87 -9.68
N ASP A 20 6.51 -8.22 -10.37
CA ASP A 20 7.75 -7.72 -9.79
C ASP A 20 7.46 -6.76 -8.63
N LEU A 21 6.50 -5.84 -8.84
CA LEU A 21 6.07 -4.89 -7.83
C LEU A 21 5.50 -5.60 -6.60
N LYS A 22 4.61 -6.58 -6.77
CA LYS A 22 4.04 -7.37 -5.67
C LYS A 22 5.14 -8.03 -4.84
N ARG A 23 6.07 -8.75 -5.48
CA ARG A 23 7.19 -9.42 -4.81
C ARG A 23 8.10 -8.44 -4.06
N ALA A 24 8.42 -7.31 -4.68
CA ALA A 24 9.23 -6.28 -4.05
C ALA A 24 8.53 -5.69 -2.81
N TYR A 25 7.21 -5.48 -2.86
CA TYR A 25 6.40 -5.00 -1.73
C TYR A 25 6.35 -6.02 -0.59
N GLU A 26 6.15 -7.31 -0.88
CA GLU A 26 6.15 -8.38 0.12
C GLU A 26 7.50 -8.47 0.83
N SER A 27 8.61 -8.45 0.08
CA SER A 27 9.96 -8.44 0.63
C SER A 27 10.23 -7.18 1.46
N ALA A 28 9.82 -6.01 0.97
CA ALA A 28 9.97 -4.74 1.65
C ALA A 28 9.19 -4.70 2.97
N GLN A 29 7.97 -5.22 3.00
CA GLN A 29 7.14 -5.28 4.19
C GLN A 29 7.72 -6.22 5.25
N GLN A 30 8.30 -7.36 4.84
CA GLN A 30 9.02 -8.25 5.75
C GLN A 30 10.22 -7.55 6.39
N GLN A 31 11.00 -6.80 5.60
CA GLN A 31 12.15 -6.04 6.09
C GLN A 31 11.73 -4.91 7.05
N ALA A 32 10.64 -4.21 6.74
CA ALA A 32 10.07 -3.17 7.59
C ALA A 32 9.61 -3.74 8.94
N ASN A 33 8.85 -4.84 8.93
CA ASN A 33 8.38 -5.51 10.14
C ASN A 33 9.53 -6.06 11.01
N ALA A 34 10.65 -6.44 10.38
CA ALA A 34 11.86 -6.89 11.06
C ALA A 34 12.76 -5.73 11.53
N HIS A 35 12.37 -4.46 11.30
CA HIS A 35 13.18 -3.27 11.57
C HIS A 35 14.62 -3.36 11.01
N THR A 36 14.76 -3.98 9.83
CA THR A 36 16.07 -4.21 9.20
C THR A 36 16.78 -2.89 8.92
N SER A 37 18.08 -2.83 9.20
CA SER A 37 18.90 -1.65 8.86
C SER A 37 19.07 -1.51 7.36
N TYR A 38 18.90 -0.30 6.84
CA TYR A 38 19.12 0.01 5.43
C TYR A 38 20.58 -0.14 5.05
N SER A 39 20.85 -0.81 3.94
CA SER A 39 22.17 -0.96 3.37
C SER A 39 22.11 -0.92 1.84
N THR A 40 23.21 -0.57 1.20
CA THR A 40 23.33 -0.61 -0.26
C THR A 40 22.95 -1.98 -0.80
N LYS A 41 23.40 -3.06 -0.17
CA LYS A 41 23.07 -4.43 -0.57
C LYS A 41 21.57 -4.69 -0.53
N MET A 42 20.89 -4.31 0.55
CA MET A 42 19.43 -4.48 0.69
C MET A 42 18.68 -3.70 -0.39
N LEU A 43 19.06 -2.43 -0.64
CA LEU A 43 18.40 -1.62 -1.68
C LEU A 43 18.63 -2.19 -3.08
N CYS A 44 19.83 -2.71 -3.39
CA CYS A 44 20.08 -3.39 -4.67
C CYS A 44 19.25 -4.69 -4.81
N GLN A 45 19.09 -5.46 -3.75
CA GLN A 45 18.25 -6.65 -3.75
C GLN A 45 16.77 -6.31 -3.98
N LEU A 46 16.24 -5.28 -3.32
CA LEU A 46 14.87 -4.80 -3.55
C LEU A 46 14.70 -4.27 -4.98
N SER A 47 15.69 -3.55 -5.51
CA SER A 47 15.69 -3.09 -6.90
C SER A 47 15.70 -4.25 -7.88
N SER A 48 16.46 -5.31 -7.62
CA SER A 48 16.43 -6.54 -8.42
C SER A 48 15.04 -7.17 -8.42
N CYS A 49 14.41 -7.35 -7.27
CA CYS A 49 13.03 -7.86 -7.19
C CYS A 49 12.05 -6.99 -7.99
N LEU A 50 12.21 -5.67 -7.92
CA LEU A 50 11.33 -4.70 -8.59
C LEU A 50 11.45 -4.70 -10.11
N MET A 51 12.58 -5.17 -10.64
CA MET A 51 12.95 -5.10 -12.06
C MET A 51 13.23 -6.46 -12.69
N GLU A 52 12.96 -7.56 -12.00
CA GLU A 52 13.36 -8.93 -12.37
C GLU A 52 12.98 -9.30 -13.83
N HIS A 53 11.74 -8.99 -14.22
CA HIS A 53 11.22 -9.33 -15.55
C HIS A 53 11.13 -8.12 -16.49
N THR A 54 11.37 -6.91 -15.99
CA THR A 54 11.19 -5.67 -16.77
C THR A 54 12.47 -4.86 -16.91
N GLY A 55 13.56 -5.29 -16.26
CA GLY A 55 14.87 -4.67 -16.36
C GLY A 55 15.59 -4.97 -17.68
N SER A 56 16.62 -4.17 -17.95
CA SER A 56 17.45 -4.26 -19.14
C SER A 56 18.93 -4.34 -18.79
N THR A 57 19.72 -4.95 -19.67
CA THR A 57 21.18 -4.96 -19.59
C THR A 57 21.75 -3.86 -20.45
N TYR A 58 22.72 -3.14 -19.92
CA TYR A 58 23.39 -2.01 -20.55
C TYR A 58 24.87 -2.33 -20.69
N ASN A 59 25.43 -2.08 -21.89
CA ASN A 59 26.85 -2.22 -22.17
C ASN A 59 27.52 -0.85 -22.20
N THR A 60 28.58 -0.68 -21.43
CA THR A 60 29.36 0.57 -21.38
C THR A 60 30.85 0.27 -21.52
N PRO A 61 31.68 1.26 -21.81
CA PRO A 61 33.14 1.06 -21.81
C PRO A 61 33.72 0.60 -20.45
N LEU A 62 32.97 0.77 -19.37
CA LEU A 62 33.34 0.34 -18.01
C LEU A 62 32.85 -1.06 -17.65
N GLY A 63 32.13 -1.70 -18.55
CA GLY A 63 31.54 -3.01 -18.35
C GLY A 63 30.03 -3.04 -18.55
N ALA A 64 29.46 -4.24 -18.47
CA ALA A 64 28.02 -4.45 -18.50
C ALA A 64 27.43 -4.33 -17.10
N PHE A 65 26.20 -3.82 -17.00
CA PHE A 65 25.39 -3.80 -15.78
C PHE A 65 23.91 -3.99 -16.15
N SER A 66 23.10 -4.46 -15.21
CA SER A 66 21.69 -4.74 -15.48
C SER A 66 20.78 -4.17 -14.38
N SER A 67 19.70 -3.50 -14.79
CA SER A 67 18.66 -3.09 -13.85
C SER A 67 17.85 -4.28 -13.31
N ALA A 68 17.80 -5.40 -14.04
CA ALA A 68 17.14 -6.63 -13.58
C ALA A 68 17.85 -7.30 -12.40
N THR A 69 19.16 -7.11 -12.27
CA THR A 69 19.97 -7.63 -11.15
C THR A 69 20.20 -6.62 -10.03
N GLY A 70 19.63 -5.41 -10.17
CA GLY A 70 19.77 -4.35 -9.19
C GLY A 70 21.14 -3.68 -9.18
N ASP A 71 21.90 -3.80 -10.29
CA ASP A 71 23.23 -3.19 -10.43
C ASP A 71 23.11 -1.67 -10.45
N LEU A 72 24.05 -1.01 -9.78
CA LEU A 72 24.17 0.44 -9.87
C LEU A 72 24.61 0.84 -11.30
N ARG A 73 24.03 1.92 -11.80
CA ARG A 73 24.34 2.40 -13.15
C ARG A 73 25.79 2.79 -13.33
N LEU A 74 26.35 2.45 -14.50
CA LEU A 74 27.70 2.83 -14.94
C LEU A 74 27.65 3.90 -16.06
N LEU A 75 26.55 4.67 -16.13
CA LEU A 75 26.35 5.75 -17.09
C LEU A 75 25.62 6.93 -16.43
N ASN A 76 25.81 8.12 -17.01
CA ASN A 76 25.08 9.30 -16.59
C ASN A 76 23.68 9.30 -17.22
N VAL A 77 22.68 9.74 -16.46
CA VAL A 77 21.29 9.80 -16.85
C VAL A 77 20.70 11.18 -16.60
N THR A 78 19.67 11.53 -17.37
CA THR A 78 18.97 12.82 -17.27
C THR A 78 17.49 12.62 -16.96
N ALA A 79 16.85 13.62 -16.40
CA ALA A 79 15.42 13.63 -16.12
C ALA A 79 14.63 13.91 -17.42
N GLY A 80 14.34 12.84 -18.18
CA GLY A 80 13.66 12.96 -19.47
C GLY A 80 14.52 13.57 -20.58
N VAL A 81 13.91 13.85 -21.72
CA VAL A 81 14.60 14.46 -22.87
C VAL A 81 14.81 15.94 -22.59
N GLY A 82 16.08 16.37 -22.62
CA GLY A 82 16.47 17.78 -22.38
C GLY A 82 16.44 18.21 -20.90
N GLY A 83 16.16 17.28 -19.97
CA GLY A 83 16.15 17.57 -18.53
C GLY A 83 17.54 17.69 -17.91
N ARG A 84 17.60 18.17 -16.66
CA ARG A 84 18.85 18.26 -15.89
C ARG A 84 19.42 16.87 -15.61
N SER A 85 20.75 16.76 -15.66
CA SER A 85 21.45 15.53 -15.32
C SER A 85 21.29 15.18 -13.82
N TYR A 86 21.13 13.91 -13.53
CA TYR A 86 21.27 13.39 -12.18
C TYR A 86 22.74 13.36 -11.76
N MET A 87 22.99 12.93 -10.53
CA MET A 87 24.37 12.77 -10.01
C MET A 87 25.23 11.94 -10.96
N ALA A 88 26.51 12.32 -11.13
CA ALA A 88 27.45 11.53 -11.91
C ALA A 88 27.54 10.10 -11.37
N PHE A 89 27.51 9.09 -12.24
CA PHE A 89 27.46 7.67 -11.84
C PHE A 89 28.61 7.26 -10.90
N ALA A 90 29.81 7.83 -11.08
CA ALA A 90 30.96 7.55 -10.24
C ALA A 90 30.76 7.97 -8.75
N LYS A 91 29.86 8.90 -8.47
CA LYS A 91 29.51 9.34 -7.11
C LYS A 91 28.40 8.49 -6.47
N VAL A 92 27.65 7.75 -7.27
CA VAL A 92 26.45 7.02 -6.82
C VAL A 92 26.73 6.01 -5.72
N PRO A 93 27.77 5.14 -5.79
CA PRO A 93 28.00 4.15 -4.73
C PRO A 93 28.20 4.79 -3.36
N ARG A 94 29.00 5.86 -3.30
CA ARG A 94 29.25 6.59 -2.06
C ARG A 94 27.99 7.32 -1.57
N ALA A 95 27.30 8.01 -2.43
CA ALA A 95 26.08 8.73 -2.07
C ALA A 95 24.98 7.79 -1.56
N LEU A 96 24.83 6.58 -2.15
CA LEU A 96 23.88 5.58 -1.69
C LEU A 96 24.28 5.02 -0.31
N GLN A 97 25.56 4.84 -0.04
CA GLN A 97 26.04 4.43 1.29
C GLN A 97 25.77 5.51 2.33
N GLU A 98 26.07 6.78 2.02
CA GLU A 98 25.80 7.93 2.89
C GLU A 98 24.30 8.09 3.15
N PHE A 99 23.46 7.87 2.14
CA PHE A 99 22.00 7.84 2.28
C PHE A 99 21.53 6.75 3.26
N CYS A 100 22.03 5.52 3.15
CA CYS A 100 21.68 4.45 4.08
C CYS A 100 22.12 4.77 5.53
N GLN A 101 23.29 5.33 5.72
CA GLN A 101 23.79 5.74 7.04
C GLN A 101 22.90 6.85 7.62
N TRP A 102 22.62 7.89 6.83
CA TRP A 102 21.73 8.97 7.24
C TRP A 102 20.36 8.43 7.64
N LEU A 103 19.73 7.60 6.79
CA LEU A 103 18.39 7.07 7.07
C LEU A 103 18.35 6.22 8.35
N ASN A 104 19.36 5.37 8.58
CA ASN A 104 19.43 4.58 9.80
C ASN A 104 19.60 5.46 11.05
N ASN A 105 20.37 6.54 10.97
CA ASN A 105 20.54 7.47 12.08
C ASN A 105 19.25 8.24 12.39
N GLU A 106 18.58 8.76 11.36
CA GLU A 106 17.30 9.47 11.54
C GLU A 106 16.22 8.56 12.14
N ARG A 107 16.15 7.30 11.69
CA ARG A 107 15.20 6.32 12.25
C ARG A 107 15.41 6.07 13.75
N GLN A 108 16.63 6.17 14.25
CA GLN A 108 16.92 6.03 15.68
C GLN A 108 16.49 7.27 16.49
N GLN A 109 16.38 8.42 15.84
CA GLN A 109 16.10 9.70 16.49
C GLN A 109 14.66 10.16 16.32
N VAL A 110 13.89 9.53 15.39
CA VAL A 110 12.51 9.92 15.14
C VAL A 110 11.64 9.72 16.37
N ASN A 111 10.82 10.71 16.68
CA ASN A 111 9.83 10.59 17.74
C ASN A 111 8.64 9.75 17.26
N ILE A 112 8.53 8.52 17.75
CA ILE A 112 7.47 7.57 17.38
C ILE A 112 6.06 8.10 17.73
N ALA A 113 5.94 8.96 18.73
CA ALA A 113 4.66 9.58 19.09
C ALA A 113 4.24 10.71 18.14
N ASP A 114 5.18 11.23 17.34
CA ASP A 114 4.91 12.26 16.34
C ASP A 114 4.79 11.64 14.93
N VAL A 115 3.57 11.30 14.56
CA VAL A 115 3.23 10.71 13.26
C VAL A 115 3.70 11.58 12.08
N LEU A 116 3.65 12.92 12.22
CA LEU A 116 4.12 13.81 11.16
C LEU A 116 5.63 13.72 10.96
N SER A 117 6.42 13.56 12.01
CA SER A 117 7.87 13.41 11.91
C SER A 117 8.25 12.14 11.13
N ILE A 118 7.50 11.05 11.30
CA ILE A 118 7.71 9.80 10.57
C ILE A 118 7.36 9.96 9.09
N TYR A 119 6.22 10.58 8.75
CA TYR A 119 5.88 10.87 7.37
C TYR A 119 6.92 11.78 6.71
N ARG A 120 7.37 12.85 7.40
CA ARG A 120 8.44 13.73 6.90
C ARG A 120 9.72 12.95 6.60
N LEU A 121 10.16 12.08 7.52
CA LEU A 121 11.33 11.23 7.29
C LEU A 121 11.16 10.35 6.06
N SER A 122 9.99 9.74 5.89
CA SER A 122 9.69 8.87 4.74
C SER A 122 9.73 9.64 3.41
N PHE A 123 9.23 10.88 3.38
CA PHE A 123 9.24 11.74 2.20
C PHE A 123 10.65 12.26 1.89
N LEU A 124 11.42 12.62 2.91
CA LEU A 124 12.83 12.99 2.73
C LEU A 124 13.65 11.82 2.17
N ALA A 125 13.43 10.61 2.69
CA ALA A 125 14.07 9.40 2.16
C ALA A 125 13.73 9.17 0.69
N HIS A 126 12.45 9.35 0.31
CA HIS A 126 12.02 9.29 -1.08
C HIS A 126 12.75 10.30 -1.96
N TYR A 127 12.73 11.58 -1.57
CA TYR A 127 13.33 12.66 -2.35
C TYR A 127 14.83 12.47 -2.54
N ARG A 128 15.55 12.14 -1.46
CA ARG A 128 17.01 11.93 -1.51
C ARG A 128 17.38 10.73 -2.37
N LEU A 129 16.65 9.61 -2.26
CA LEU A 129 16.92 8.42 -3.08
C LEU A 129 16.65 8.67 -4.56
N VAL A 130 15.53 9.33 -4.90
CA VAL A 130 15.23 9.64 -6.30
C VAL A 130 16.21 10.64 -6.90
N THR A 131 16.79 11.53 -6.09
CA THR A 131 17.80 12.51 -6.50
C THR A 131 19.16 11.85 -6.76
N ILE A 132 19.58 10.88 -5.94
CA ILE A 132 20.79 10.06 -6.20
C ILE A 132 20.62 9.30 -7.50
N HIS A 133 19.43 8.78 -7.77
CA HIS A 133 19.07 8.03 -8.97
C HIS A 133 20.03 6.84 -9.23
N PRO A 134 20.09 5.85 -8.33
CA PRO A 134 21.17 4.86 -8.32
C PRO A 134 21.16 3.90 -9.51
N TRP A 135 20.01 3.60 -10.08
CA TRP A 135 19.82 2.59 -11.13
C TRP A 135 19.55 3.22 -12.50
N ALA A 136 19.67 2.43 -13.57
CA ALA A 136 19.32 2.92 -14.90
C ALA A 136 17.80 3.09 -15.07
N ASP A 137 17.01 2.25 -14.39
CA ASP A 137 15.54 2.32 -14.36
C ASP A 137 15.02 1.92 -12.98
N GLY A 138 13.71 2.12 -12.74
CA GLY A 138 13.04 1.73 -11.49
C GLY A 138 13.21 2.71 -10.33
N ASN A 139 14.00 3.80 -10.44
CA ASN A 139 14.31 4.71 -9.34
C ASN A 139 13.06 5.29 -8.65
N GLY A 140 12.06 5.73 -9.41
CA GLY A 140 10.82 6.26 -8.85
C GLY A 140 10.00 5.21 -8.10
N ARG A 141 10.00 3.96 -8.57
CA ARG A 141 9.35 2.82 -7.89
C ARG A 141 10.09 2.48 -6.59
N MET A 142 11.42 2.41 -6.65
CA MET A 142 12.27 2.17 -5.47
C MET A 142 12.13 3.27 -4.41
N ALA A 143 12.12 4.54 -4.82
CA ALA A 143 11.96 5.66 -3.89
C ALA A 143 10.60 5.59 -3.16
N ARG A 144 9.51 5.29 -3.88
CA ARG A 144 8.19 5.06 -3.26
C ARG A 144 8.16 3.81 -2.38
N LEU A 145 8.85 2.74 -2.77
CA LEU A 145 8.95 1.54 -1.95
C LEU A 145 9.66 1.81 -0.62
N VAL A 146 10.80 2.50 -0.64
CA VAL A 146 11.54 2.89 0.58
C VAL A 146 10.70 3.82 1.46
N MET A 147 9.99 4.78 0.87
CA MET A 147 9.04 5.63 1.58
C MET A 147 7.98 4.80 2.32
N ASN A 148 7.36 3.84 1.63
CA ASN A 148 6.34 2.99 2.22
C ASN A 148 6.92 2.01 3.26
N MET A 149 8.16 1.54 3.08
CA MET A 149 8.85 0.72 4.08
C MET A 149 8.97 1.43 5.43
N ILE A 150 9.36 2.71 5.42
CA ILE A 150 9.44 3.51 6.64
C ILE A 150 8.04 3.64 7.26
N GLN A 151 7.02 3.89 6.47
CA GLN A 151 5.64 4.01 6.96
C GLN A 151 5.12 2.69 7.55
N TRP A 152 5.38 1.55 6.94
CA TRP A 152 5.02 0.22 7.49
C TRP A 152 5.77 -0.10 8.78
N GLU A 153 7.05 0.23 8.86
CA GLU A 153 7.87 0.01 10.06
C GLU A 153 7.23 0.62 11.32
N TYR A 154 6.55 1.76 11.15
CA TYR A 154 5.85 2.47 12.23
C TYR A 154 4.32 2.28 12.20
N ASN A 155 3.83 1.26 11.49
CA ASN A 155 2.40 0.94 11.37
C ASN A 155 1.55 2.10 10.83
N LEU A 156 2.11 2.94 9.98
CA LEU A 156 1.39 4.04 9.33
C LEU A 156 0.73 3.58 8.03
N ILE A 157 -0.31 4.31 7.61
CA ILE A 157 -0.97 4.09 6.32
C ILE A 157 -0.02 4.50 5.18
N PRO A 158 0.32 3.60 4.25
CA PRO A 158 1.22 3.92 3.15
C PRO A 158 0.66 5.00 2.23
N VAL A 159 1.52 5.94 1.84
CA VAL A 159 1.14 7.02 0.93
C VAL A 159 1.08 6.52 -0.50
N LYS A 160 0.00 6.87 -1.18
CA LYS A 160 -0.21 6.60 -2.62
C LYS A 160 -0.10 7.92 -3.38
N VAL A 161 0.44 7.85 -4.58
CA VAL A 161 0.35 8.94 -5.57
C VAL A 161 -0.58 8.46 -6.67
N LEU A 162 -1.77 8.99 -6.73
CA LEU A 162 -2.78 8.64 -7.73
C LEU A 162 -2.40 9.23 -9.10
N LYS A 163 -3.01 8.70 -10.16
CA LYS A 163 -2.74 9.14 -11.54
C LYS A 163 -3.00 10.63 -11.71
N GLU A 164 -4.06 11.14 -11.12
CA GLU A 164 -4.51 12.53 -11.14
C GLU A 164 -3.52 13.48 -10.45
N GLN A 165 -2.82 12.97 -9.43
CA GLN A 165 -1.84 13.71 -8.62
C GLN A 165 -0.41 13.66 -9.19
N LYS A 166 -0.20 12.87 -10.28
CA LYS A 166 1.14 12.65 -10.84
C LYS A 166 1.82 13.93 -11.28
N ALA A 167 1.08 14.87 -11.84
CA ALA A 167 1.62 16.16 -12.31
C ALA A 167 2.13 17.00 -11.12
N GLU A 168 1.35 17.13 -10.04
CA GLU A 168 1.74 17.82 -8.80
C GLU A 168 2.97 17.18 -8.17
N TYR A 169 2.97 15.84 -8.06
CA TYR A 169 4.10 15.10 -7.55
C TYR A 169 5.40 15.32 -8.34
N ILE A 170 5.34 15.31 -9.68
CA ILE A 170 6.53 15.55 -10.51
C ILE A 170 6.98 17.02 -10.38
N GLN A 171 6.05 17.96 -10.38
CA GLN A 171 6.37 19.38 -10.22
C GLN A 171 7.03 19.65 -8.87
N SER A 172 6.54 19.06 -7.78
CA SER A 172 7.16 19.23 -6.46
C SER A 172 8.60 18.72 -6.40
N LEU A 173 8.95 17.64 -7.12
CA LEU A 173 10.35 17.17 -7.25
C LEU A 173 11.23 18.19 -8.00
N ILE A 174 10.67 18.83 -9.04
CA ILE A 174 11.37 19.85 -9.83
C ILE A 174 11.60 21.09 -8.97
N ASP A 175 10.56 21.62 -8.35
CA ASP A 175 10.59 22.83 -7.53
C ASP A 175 11.56 22.69 -6.35
N THR A 176 11.50 21.54 -5.67
CA THR A 176 12.44 21.21 -4.58
C THR A 176 13.90 21.26 -5.05
N ARG A 177 14.16 20.72 -6.22
CA ARG A 177 15.51 20.71 -6.79
C ARG A 177 15.97 22.09 -7.25
N GLU A 178 15.05 22.91 -7.79
CA GLU A 178 15.35 24.24 -8.28
C GLU A 178 15.56 25.26 -7.17
N GLN A 179 14.80 25.12 -6.09
CA GLN A 179 14.85 26.01 -4.92
C GLN A 179 15.77 25.49 -3.81
N GLU A 180 16.31 24.27 -3.95
CA GLU A 180 17.16 23.61 -2.96
C GLU A 180 16.52 23.50 -1.56
N ASP A 181 15.15 23.40 -1.53
CA ASP A 181 14.37 23.28 -0.31
C ASP A 181 13.57 21.98 -0.29
N GLU A 182 14.03 21.00 0.51
CA GLU A 182 13.40 19.68 0.66
C GLU A 182 11.98 19.79 1.25
N ASN A 183 11.61 20.89 1.93
CA ASN A 183 10.27 21.04 2.52
C ASN A 183 9.20 21.17 1.43
N ILE A 184 9.51 21.70 0.25
CA ILE A 184 8.56 21.80 -0.87
C ILE A 184 7.99 20.43 -1.22
N PHE A 185 8.86 19.42 -1.38
CA PHE A 185 8.42 18.05 -1.66
C PHE A 185 7.67 17.44 -0.47
N VAL A 186 8.17 17.64 0.75
CA VAL A 186 7.54 17.12 1.97
C VAL A 186 6.11 17.66 2.10
N ASP A 187 5.91 18.95 1.94
CA ASP A 187 4.60 19.61 2.06
C ASP A 187 3.64 19.19 0.95
N ALA A 188 4.14 19.01 -0.28
CA ALA A 188 3.35 18.45 -1.38
C ALA A 188 2.87 17.03 -1.06
N MET A 189 3.76 16.17 -0.58
CA MET A 189 3.41 14.80 -0.22
C MET A 189 2.44 14.71 0.97
N LEU A 190 2.56 15.61 1.95
CA LEU A 190 1.60 15.72 3.06
C LEU A 190 0.21 16.11 2.54
N ARG A 191 0.12 17.09 1.64
CA ARG A 191 -1.16 17.48 1.00
C ARG A 191 -1.78 16.33 0.21
N ILE A 192 -0.99 15.64 -0.62
CA ILE A 192 -1.44 14.48 -1.39
C ILE A 192 -1.99 13.40 -0.46
N HIS A 193 -1.27 13.09 0.62
CA HIS A 193 -1.71 12.08 1.59
C HIS A 193 -2.99 12.49 2.31
N GLN A 194 -3.07 13.73 2.77
CA GLN A 194 -4.27 14.28 3.43
C GLN A 194 -5.50 14.21 2.52
N GLN A 195 -5.36 14.57 1.24
CA GLN A 195 -6.45 14.49 0.25
C GLN A 195 -6.91 13.04 0.07
N ASN A 196 -5.97 12.10 -0.08
CA ASN A 196 -6.28 10.69 -0.26
C ASN A 196 -6.98 10.10 0.96
N LEU A 197 -6.48 10.36 2.18
CA LEU A 197 -7.11 9.93 3.41
C LEU A 197 -8.53 10.53 3.58
N SER A 198 -8.68 11.82 3.30
CA SER A 198 -9.99 12.48 3.37
C SER A 198 -11.00 11.85 2.41
N SER A 199 -10.56 11.53 1.19
CA SER A 199 -11.40 10.89 0.18
C SER A 199 -11.75 9.44 0.58
N GLU A 200 -10.81 8.67 1.10
CA GLU A 200 -11.05 7.31 1.59
C GLU A 200 -12.01 7.29 2.79
N ILE A 201 -11.86 8.22 3.73
CA ILE A 201 -12.76 8.37 4.88
C ILE A 201 -14.16 8.78 4.41
N ALA A 202 -14.27 9.70 3.45
CA ALA A 202 -15.57 10.12 2.90
C ALA A 202 -16.26 8.95 2.18
N ALA A 203 -15.53 8.20 1.37
CA ALA A 203 -16.04 7.01 0.67
C ALA A 203 -16.49 5.93 1.68
N PHE A 204 -15.69 5.69 2.73
CA PHE A 204 -16.06 4.75 3.79
C PHE A 204 -17.33 5.19 4.53
N LYS A 205 -17.43 6.47 4.90
CA LYS A 205 -18.65 7.01 5.54
C LYS A 205 -19.85 6.91 4.62
N ALA A 206 -19.69 7.22 3.32
CA ALA A 206 -20.78 7.10 2.35
C ALA A 206 -21.24 5.65 2.17
N SER A 207 -20.33 4.68 2.14
CA SER A 207 -20.68 3.26 2.10
C SER A 207 -21.44 2.82 3.35
N MET A 208 -21.06 3.32 4.51
CA MET A 208 -21.80 3.03 5.76
C MET A 208 -23.19 3.66 5.77
N VAL A 209 -23.37 4.85 5.16
CA VAL A 209 -24.67 5.51 5.06
C VAL A 209 -25.55 4.83 4.00
N MET A 210 -24.98 4.36 2.88
CA MET A 210 -25.71 3.58 1.88
C MET A 210 -26.17 2.21 2.42
N ASP A 211 -25.40 1.62 3.35
CA ASP A 211 -25.82 0.39 4.04
C ASP A 211 -26.90 0.67 5.12
N VAL A 212 -27.19 1.94 5.43
CA VAL A 212 -28.17 2.37 6.47
C VAL A 212 -29.44 3.00 5.85
N LEU A 213 -29.36 3.50 4.61
CA LEU A 213 -30.56 3.99 3.92
C LEU A 213 -31.33 2.79 3.36
N PRO A 214 -32.61 2.60 3.74
CA PRO A 214 -33.48 1.71 3.00
C PRO A 214 -33.54 2.23 1.56
N ASN A 215 -33.37 1.34 0.59
CA ASN A 215 -33.77 1.66 -0.79
C ASN A 215 -35.22 2.15 -0.73
N ASP A 216 -35.42 3.48 -0.89
CA ASP A 216 -36.76 4.05 -1.14
C ASP A 216 -37.24 3.65 -2.54
N THR A 217 -37.57 2.39 -2.70
CA THR A 217 -38.57 1.93 -3.63
C THR A 217 -39.62 1.25 -2.79
N LYS A 218 -40.79 1.92 -2.76
CA LYS A 218 -42.00 1.51 -2.11
C LYS A 218 -42.26 0.01 -2.30
N ASP A 219 -42.00 -0.78 -1.29
CA ASP A 219 -42.80 -1.94 -0.92
C ASP A 219 -42.53 -2.29 0.55
N ASP A 220 -43.61 -2.30 1.34
CA ASP A 220 -43.61 -2.54 2.79
C ASP A 220 -43.38 -4.03 3.13
N THR A 221 -42.22 -4.60 2.69
CA THR A 221 -41.72 -5.86 3.23
C THR A 221 -40.22 -5.73 3.43
N LYS A 222 -39.79 -5.78 4.71
CA LYS A 222 -38.37 -5.79 5.11
C LYS A 222 -37.67 -7.02 4.50
N GLN A 223 -37.25 -6.94 3.24
CA GLN A 223 -36.50 -8.03 2.60
C GLN A 223 -35.05 -7.99 3.11
N LEU A 224 -34.65 -9.06 3.79
CA LEU A 224 -33.29 -9.31 4.20
C LEU A 224 -32.41 -9.55 2.97
N THR A 225 -31.16 -9.10 3.02
CA THR A 225 -30.18 -9.41 1.96
C THR A 225 -29.93 -10.92 1.91
N GLU A 226 -29.50 -11.45 0.75
CA GLU A 226 -29.13 -12.86 0.60
C GLU A 226 -28.12 -13.32 1.65
N ARG A 227 -27.16 -12.44 2.02
CA ARG A 227 -26.18 -12.74 3.08
C ARG A 227 -26.80 -12.79 4.47
N GLN A 228 -27.75 -11.92 4.76
CA GLN A 228 -28.48 -11.95 6.04
C GLN A 228 -29.36 -13.19 6.13
N CYS A 229 -30.01 -13.58 5.04
CA CYS A 229 -30.74 -14.85 4.95
C CYS A 229 -29.82 -16.04 5.19
N LEU A 230 -28.63 -16.07 4.58
CA LEU A 230 -27.64 -17.11 4.79
C LEU A 230 -27.19 -17.17 6.26
N MET A 231 -26.97 -16.03 6.92
CA MET A 231 -26.61 -16.01 8.35
C MET A 231 -27.74 -16.57 9.22
N LEU A 232 -28.99 -16.24 8.94
CA LEU A 232 -30.15 -16.77 9.64
C LEU A 232 -30.29 -18.28 9.44
N ASP A 233 -30.08 -18.79 8.23
CA ASP A 233 -30.10 -20.21 7.94
C ASP A 233 -29.01 -20.99 8.66
N LEU A 234 -27.82 -20.41 8.78
CA LEU A 234 -26.73 -21.00 9.55
C LEU A 234 -27.08 -21.06 11.05
N ILE A 235 -27.69 -20.01 11.59
CA ILE A 235 -28.14 -19.93 12.99
C ILE A 235 -29.31 -20.87 13.25
N ARG A 236 -30.27 -21.00 12.31
CA ARG A 236 -31.37 -21.98 12.42
C ARG A 236 -30.90 -23.43 12.48
N LYS A 237 -29.83 -23.74 11.74
CA LYS A 237 -29.24 -25.11 11.71
C LYS A 237 -28.41 -25.41 12.95
N ASP A 238 -27.75 -24.40 13.53
CA ASP A 238 -26.88 -24.52 14.69
C ASP A 238 -26.88 -23.22 15.48
N ASP A 239 -27.64 -23.16 16.56
CA ASP A 239 -27.76 -21.98 17.42
C ASP A 239 -26.49 -21.67 18.23
N THR A 240 -25.53 -22.61 18.25
CA THR A 240 -24.22 -22.45 18.90
C THR A 240 -23.12 -22.07 17.92
N ILE A 241 -23.42 -21.93 16.64
CA ILE A 241 -22.46 -21.67 15.57
C ILE A 241 -21.54 -20.49 15.90
N THR A 242 -20.24 -20.69 15.77
CA THR A 242 -19.21 -19.68 16.00
C THR A 242 -18.95 -18.81 14.76
N ILE A 243 -18.41 -17.62 14.97
CA ILE A 243 -18.00 -16.73 13.86
C ILE A 243 -17.02 -17.44 12.91
N ALA A 244 -16.07 -18.23 13.46
CA ALA A 244 -15.11 -18.98 12.65
C ALA A 244 -15.80 -20.01 11.73
N GLN A 245 -16.80 -20.72 12.23
CA GLN A 245 -17.58 -21.66 11.43
C GLN A 245 -18.47 -20.94 10.39
N MET A 246 -19.01 -19.77 10.72
CA MET A 246 -19.74 -18.94 9.75
C MET A 246 -18.83 -18.48 8.61
N ILE A 247 -17.60 -18.04 8.90
CA ILE A 247 -16.59 -17.66 7.90
C ILE A 247 -16.34 -18.82 6.94
N GLN A 248 -16.12 -20.02 7.48
CA GLN A 248 -15.83 -21.21 6.69
C GLN A 248 -17.02 -21.62 5.79
N LYS A 249 -18.25 -21.55 6.31
CA LYS A 249 -19.46 -21.95 5.57
C LYS A 249 -19.92 -20.90 4.57
N ALA A 250 -19.75 -19.62 4.88
CA ALA A 250 -20.19 -18.51 4.02
C ALA A 250 -19.09 -18.04 3.05
N GLN A 251 -17.85 -18.48 3.21
CA GLN A 251 -16.68 -18.11 2.40
C GLN A 251 -16.46 -16.59 2.31
N VAL A 252 -16.69 -15.86 3.40
CA VAL A 252 -16.52 -14.41 3.50
C VAL A 252 -15.62 -14.04 4.68
N SER A 253 -15.07 -12.83 4.69
CA SER A 253 -14.17 -12.36 5.74
C SER A 253 -14.85 -12.24 7.11
N GLU A 254 -14.07 -12.33 8.18
CA GLU A 254 -14.54 -12.14 9.56
C GLU A 254 -15.24 -10.78 9.75
N ILE A 255 -14.71 -9.73 9.11
CA ILE A 255 -15.27 -8.38 9.17
C ILE A 255 -16.67 -8.38 8.58
N THR A 256 -16.89 -9.07 7.45
CA THR A 256 -18.19 -9.18 6.80
C THR A 256 -19.19 -9.91 7.70
N ILE A 257 -18.83 -11.07 8.28
CA ILE A 257 -19.70 -11.80 9.20
C ILE A 257 -20.09 -10.95 10.41
N LYS A 258 -19.11 -10.30 11.05
CA LYS A 258 -19.37 -9.43 12.21
C LYS A 258 -20.32 -8.28 11.87
N ARG A 259 -20.19 -7.70 10.67
CA ARG A 259 -21.05 -6.62 10.18
C ARG A 259 -22.48 -7.10 9.99
N GLU A 260 -22.71 -8.20 9.26
CA GLU A 260 -24.06 -8.74 9.03
C GLU A 260 -24.75 -9.15 10.33
N LEU A 261 -24.03 -9.79 11.26
CA LEU A 261 -24.57 -10.11 12.59
C LEU A 261 -24.91 -8.85 13.42
N ALA A 262 -24.14 -7.78 13.28
CA ALA A 262 -24.44 -6.50 13.94
C ALA A 262 -25.72 -5.88 13.41
N VAL A 263 -25.94 -5.89 12.09
CA VAL A 263 -27.17 -5.40 11.44
C VAL A 263 -28.37 -6.24 11.89
N LEU A 264 -28.29 -7.56 11.85
CA LEU A 264 -29.38 -8.44 12.30
C LEU A 264 -29.74 -8.23 13.77
N LYS A 265 -28.76 -7.94 14.63
CA LYS A 265 -29.01 -7.56 16.04
C LYS A 265 -29.68 -6.20 16.17
N GLN A 266 -29.23 -5.20 15.40
CA GLN A 266 -29.79 -3.85 15.41
C GLN A 266 -31.25 -3.85 14.90
N LEU A 267 -31.58 -4.73 13.95
CA LEU A 267 -32.93 -4.94 13.46
C LEU A 267 -33.81 -5.75 14.45
N GLY A 268 -33.25 -6.22 15.56
CA GLY A 268 -33.98 -7.01 16.54
C GLY A 268 -34.36 -8.41 16.05
N ILE A 269 -33.71 -8.91 14.99
CA ILE A 269 -34.01 -10.22 14.39
C ILE A 269 -33.29 -11.33 15.14
N ILE A 270 -32.07 -11.10 15.59
CA ILE A 270 -31.28 -12.05 16.39
C ILE A 270 -30.77 -11.43 17.69
N GLN A 271 -30.61 -12.28 18.70
CA GLN A 271 -29.96 -11.95 19.95
C GLN A 271 -28.97 -13.04 20.32
N ARG A 272 -27.91 -12.68 21.03
CA ARG A 272 -26.99 -13.66 21.60
C ARG A 272 -27.22 -13.75 23.10
N GLU A 273 -27.56 -14.93 23.60
CA GLU A 273 -27.74 -15.23 25.02
C GLU A 273 -26.53 -16.03 25.54
N GLY A 274 -26.04 -15.71 26.75
CA GLY A 274 -24.93 -16.41 27.39
C GLY A 274 -23.54 -15.79 27.19
N GLY A 275 -22.52 -16.41 27.76
CA GLY A 275 -21.14 -15.95 27.78
C GLY A 275 -20.38 -16.21 26.50
N ARG A 276 -19.12 -15.75 26.45
CA ARG A 276 -18.24 -15.84 25.25
C ARG A 276 -17.98 -17.27 24.77
N LYS A 277 -18.00 -18.27 25.66
CA LYS A 277 -17.71 -19.69 25.34
C LYS A 277 -18.97 -20.56 25.16
N GLU A 278 -20.10 -20.20 25.78
CA GLU A 278 -21.34 -20.99 25.81
C GLU A 278 -22.56 -20.23 25.30
N GLY A 279 -22.34 -19.11 24.59
CA GLY A 279 -23.43 -18.28 24.11
C GLY A 279 -24.14 -18.89 22.90
N ARG A 280 -25.47 -18.81 22.92
CA ARG A 280 -26.37 -19.25 21.83
C ARG A 280 -26.97 -18.07 21.09
N TRP A 281 -27.26 -18.27 19.83
CA TRP A 281 -27.98 -17.31 19.00
C TRP A 281 -29.49 -17.61 19.12
N LYS A 282 -30.28 -16.58 19.33
CA LYS A 282 -31.73 -16.69 19.38
C LYS A 282 -32.30 -15.82 18.27
N ILE A 283 -33.18 -16.38 17.44
CA ILE A 283 -33.96 -15.64 16.46
C ILE A 283 -35.22 -15.15 17.16
N LEU A 284 -35.46 -13.84 17.12
CA LEU A 284 -36.53 -13.16 17.86
C LEU A 284 -37.82 -12.99 17.03
N ASN A 285 -37.72 -12.95 15.70
CA ASN A 285 -38.85 -12.88 14.77
C ASN A 285 -38.99 -14.19 14.01
N HIS A 286 -40.11 -14.87 14.16
CA HIS A 286 -40.42 -16.13 13.49
C HIS A 286 -41.16 -15.98 12.15
N ASP A 287 -41.55 -14.76 11.75
CA ASP A 287 -42.39 -14.48 10.58
C ASP A 287 -41.57 -13.95 9.37
N LEU A 288 -40.29 -14.30 9.26
CA LEU A 288 -39.44 -13.98 8.11
C LEU A 288 -38.90 -15.26 7.42
#